data_28cfc1b122603e98dec17a547f53bab5
#
_entry.id   28cfc1b122603e98dec17a547f53bab5
#
_cell.length_a   1.000
_cell.length_b   1.000
_cell.length_c   1.000
_cell.angle_alpha   90.00
_cell.angle_beta   90.00
_cell.angle_gamma   90.00
#
_symmetry.space_group_name_H-M   'P 1'
#
loop_
_entity.id
_entity.type
_entity.pdbx_description
1 polymer ?
#
loop_
_entity_poly.entity_id
_entity_poly.type
_entity_poly.pdbx_seq_one_letter_code
_entity_poly.pdbx_strand_id
1 'polypeptide(L)'
;MGQVYMCRFAYRDGCPKATIDEAWTEGFKALARNGNWGDIEKGVTHKGTYGTSWGGYVLIEADDPEAFGRYQAFHLQNYGHVVTITFEPLWDMDSAFAPMVDSFR
;
A
#
# COMPACT_ATOMS: atom_id res chain seq x y z
N MET A 1 2.84 -0.28 17.48
CA MET A 1 1.70 0.37 16.84
C MET A 1 2.20 1.34 15.79
N GLY A 2 1.61 1.30 14.64
CA GLY A 2 2.01 2.14 13.56
C GLY A 2 0.84 2.89 12.94
N GLN A 3 1.13 3.61 11.89
CA GLN A 3 0.13 4.30 11.10
C GLN A 3 -0.33 3.39 9.96
N VAL A 4 -1.65 3.23 9.83
CA VAL A 4 -2.24 2.50 8.71
C VAL A 4 -2.37 3.43 7.51
N TYR A 5 -2.02 2.92 6.33
CA TYR A 5 -2.14 3.65 5.07
C TYR A 5 -2.93 2.84 4.06
N MET A 6 -3.75 3.54 3.29
CA MET A 6 -4.36 3.00 2.08
C MET A 6 -3.54 3.46 0.89
N CYS A 7 -3.01 2.51 0.15
CA CYS A 7 -2.36 2.78 -1.14
C CYS A 7 -3.40 2.52 -2.23
N ARG A 8 -3.60 3.50 -3.10
CA ARG A 8 -4.42 3.33 -4.30
C ARG A 8 -3.50 3.35 -5.50
N PHE A 9 -3.57 2.32 -6.32
CA PHE A 9 -2.79 2.28 -7.56
C PHE A 9 -3.71 2.12 -8.76
N ALA A 10 -3.41 2.83 -9.83
CA ALA A 10 -4.18 2.76 -11.06
C ALA A 10 -3.22 2.62 -12.24
N TYR A 11 -3.54 1.71 -13.16
CA TYR A 11 -2.70 1.49 -14.33
C TYR A 11 -2.67 2.75 -15.21
N ARG A 12 -1.46 3.06 -15.70
CA ARG A 12 -1.29 4.16 -16.65
C ARG A 12 -1.76 3.74 -18.02
N ASP A 13 -2.38 4.66 -18.74
CA ASP A 13 -2.80 4.43 -20.12
C ASP A 13 -1.57 4.20 -21.01
N GLY A 14 -1.73 3.28 -21.96
CA GLY A 14 -0.71 3.04 -22.97
C GLY A 14 0.53 2.30 -22.50
N CYS A 15 0.54 1.79 -21.27
CA CYS A 15 1.68 1.03 -20.79
C CYS A 15 1.67 -0.37 -21.43
N PRO A 16 2.79 -0.80 -22.08
CA PRO A 16 2.82 -2.13 -22.69
C PRO A 16 2.65 -3.25 -21.67
N LYS A 17 1.96 -4.32 -22.06
CA LYS A 17 1.73 -5.45 -21.18
C LYS A 17 3.02 -6.05 -20.62
N ALA A 18 4.07 -6.15 -21.45
CA ALA A 18 5.36 -6.69 -21.00
C ALA A 18 5.95 -5.86 -19.85
N THR A 19 5.82 -4.54 -19.92
CA THR A 19 6.31 -3.65 -18.86
C THR A 19 5.49 -3.81 -17.59
N ILE A 20 4.18 -3.95 -17.71
CA ILE A 20 3.29 -4.22 -16.57
C ILE A 20 3.66 -5.55 -15.92
N ASP A 21 3.87 -6.60 -16.73
CA ASP A 21 4.23 -7.93 -16.23
C ASP A 21 5.57 -7.91 -15.49
N GLU A 22 6.55 -7.14 -15.97
CA GLU A 22 7.84 -6.97 -15.29
C GLU A 22 7.66 -6.33 -13.92
N ALA A 23 6.82 -5.32 -13.81
CA ALA A 23 6.55 -4.66 -12.54
C ALA A 23 5.87 -5.62 -11.56
N TRP A 24 4.91 -6.42 -12.03
CA TRP A 24 4.30 -7.45 -11.19
C TRP A 24 5.32 -8.48 -10.72
N THR A 25 6.24 -8.88 -11.58
CA THR A 25 7.30 -9.83 -11.22
C THR A 25 8.17 -9.26 -10.09
N GLU A 26 8.56 -8.00 -10.18
CA GLU A 26 9.32 -7.35 -9.10
C GLU A 26 8.52 -7.29 -7.80
N GLY A 27 7.22 -7.02 -7.90
CA GLY A 27 6.34 -7.02 -6.73
C GLY A 27 6.22 -8.41 -6.10
N PHE A 28 6.08 -9.45 -6.89
CA PHE A 28 6.01 -10.83 -6.37
C PHE A 28 7.31 -11.23 -5.67
N LYS A 29 8.46 -10.82 -6.21
CA LYS A 29 9.75 -11.03 -5.55
C LYS A 29 9.82 -10.32 -4.20
N ALA A 30 9.34 -9.08 -4.15
CA ALA A 30 9.32 -8.31 -2.91
C ALA A 30 8.42 -8.98 -1.85
N LEU A 31 7.23 -9.41 -2.25
CA LEU A 31 6.31 -10.13 -1.36
C LEU A 31 6.93 -11.43 -0.85
N ALA A 32 7.59 -12.18 -1.73
CA ALA A 32 8.23 -13.44 -1.34
C ALA A 32 9.37 -13.22 -0.36
N ARG A 33 10.15 -12.14 -0.54
CA ARG A 33 11.31 -11.84 0.31
C ARG A 33 10.91 -11.29 1.67
N ASN A 34 10.07 -10.28 1.70
CA ASN A 34 9.80 -9.50 2.91
C ASN A 34 8.33 -9.35 3.27
N GLY A 35 7.43 -9.96 2.50
CA GLY A 35 6.01 -9.98 2.81
C GLY A 35 5.26 -8.68 2.55
N ASN A 36 5.87 -7.73 1.84
CA ASN A 36 5.19 -6.51 1.44
C ASN A 36 5.68 -6.05 0.06
N TRP A 37 4.88 -5.24 -0.61
CA TRP A 37 5.17 -4.78 -1.97
C TRP A 37 6.35 -3.81 -2.05
N GLY A 38 6.79 -3.27 -0.94
CA GLY A 38 7.91 -2.33 -0.87
C GLY A 38 9.23 -2.97 -0.54
N ASP A 39 9.26 -4.30 -0.36
CA ASP A 39 10.48 -5.06 -0.05
C ASP A 39 11.18 -4.54 1.21
N ILE A 40 10.40 -4.14 2.21
CA ILE A 40 10.91 -3.57 3.46
C ILE A 40 11.06 -4.70 4.48
N GLU A 41 12.27 -4.88 4.98
CA GLU A 41 12.57 -5.96 5.93
C GLU A 41 11.90 -5.75 7.29
N LYS A 42 11.90 -4.51 7.78
CA LYS A 42 11.35 -4.17 9.09
C LYS A 42 10.58 -2.87 9.04
N GLY A 43 9.50 -2.79 9.79
CA GLY A 43 8.76 -1.56 9.99
C GLY A 43 7.52 -1.40 9.13
N VAL A 44 7.21 -2.38 8.29
CA VAL A 44 5.99 -2.36 7.48
C VAL A 44 5.30 -3.72 7.59
N THR A 45 4.02 -3.69 7.91
CA THR A 45 3.16 -4.88 7.93
C THR A 45 2.16 -4.79 6.79
N HIS A 46 2.17 -5.78 5.92
CA HIS A 46 1.19 -5.89 4.84
C HIS A 46 -0.13 -6.38 5.41
N LYS A 47 -1.22 -5.68 5.12
CA LYS A 47 -2.55 -6.03 5.63
C LYS A 47 -3.49 -6.58 4.57
N GLY A 48 -3.26 -6.31 3.31
CA GLY A 48 -4.07 -6.86 2.25
C GLY A 48 -3.90 -6.14 0.93
N THR A 49 -4.19 -6.85 -0.15
CA THR A 49 -4.20 -6.32 -1.50
C THR A 49 -5.53 -6.65 -2.14
N TYR A 50 -6.19 -5.65 -2.72
CA TYR A 50 -7.52 -5.81 -3.30
C TYR A 50 -7.53 -5.25 -4.71
N GLY A 51 -8.02 -6.04 -5.66
CA GLY A 51 -8.01 -5.65 -7.07
C GLY A 51 -9.31 -4.99 -7.51
N THR A 52 -9.19 -4.12 -8.49
CA THR A 52 -10.31 -3.51 -9.22
C THR A 52 -10.01 -3.63 -10.72
N SER A 53 -10.98 -3.21 -11.55
CA SER A 53 -10.76 -3.24 -13.00
C SER A 53 -9.71 -2.23 -13.48
N TRP A 54 -9.40 -1.19 -12.68
CA TRP A 54 -8.46 -0.13 -13.06
C TRP A 54 -7.14 -0.19 -12.29
N GLY A 55 -7.01 -1.11 -11.34
CA GLY A 55 -5.81 -1.23 -10.50
C GLY A 55 -6.16 -1.89 -9.19
N GLY A 56 -6.06 -1.16 -8.09
CA GLY A 56 -6.42 -1.75 -6.80
C GLY A 56 -6.02 -0.91 -5.60
N TYR A 57 -6.13 -1.55 -4.45
CA TYR A 57 -5.81 -0.97 -3.15
C TYR A 57 -4.90 -1.89 -2.37
N VAL A 58 -3.98 -1.31 -1.63
CA VAL A 58 -3.13 -2.05 -0.70
C VAL A 58 -3.24 -1.38 0.67
N LEU A 59 -3.48 -2.20 1.69
CA LEU A 59 -3.46 -1.71 3.08
C LEU A 59 -2.16 -2.15 3.73
N ILE A 60 -1.47 -1.21 4.36
CA ILE A 60 -0.26 -1.47 5.13
C ILE A 60 -0.31 -0.72 6.45
N GLU A 61 0.52 -1.18 7.38
CA GLU A 61 0.81 -0.44 8.60
C GLU A 61 2.31 -0.20 8.66
N ALA A 62 2.72 1.06 8.83
CA ALA A 62 4.13 1.42 8.96
C ALA A 62 4.41 1.85 10.39
N ASP A 63 5.49 1.33 10.97
CA ASP A 63 5.83 1.60 12.38
C ASP A 63 6.32 3.02 12.61
N ASP A 64 6.97 3.59 11.59
CA ASP A 64 7.52 4.94 11.67
C ASP A 64 7.60 5.59 10.28
N PRO A 65 7.81 6.92 10.23
CA PRO A 65 7.87 7.63 8.94
C PRO A 65 9.01 7.17 8.03
N GLU A 66 10.14 6.72 8.60
CA GLU A 66 11.27 6.25 7.77
C GLU A 66 10.92 4.97 7.02
N ALA A 67 10.30 4.01 7.71
CA ALA A 67 9.86 2.77 7.06
C ALA A 67 8.85 3.07 5.94
N PHE A 68 7.93 3.98 6.20
CA PHE A 68 6.96 4.40 5.20
C PHE A 68 7.63 5.08 4.01
N GLY A 69 8.60 5.94 4.27
CA GLY A 69 9.39 6.61 3.24
C GLY A 69 10.11 5.62 2.32
N ARG A 70 10.73 4.60 2.89
CA ARG A 70 11.39 3.54 2.12
C ARG A 70 10.38 2.74 1.29
N TYR A 71 9.21 2.46 1.86
CA TYR A 71 8.14 1.76 1.16
C TYR A 71 7.69 2.56 -0.06
N GLN A 72 7.46 3.87 0.10
CA GLN A 72 7.07 4.75 -1.00
C GLN A 72 8.17 4.82 -2.08
N ALA A 73 9.42 4.94 -1.65
CA ALA A 73 10.55 5.04 -2.59
C ALA A 73 10.64 3.80 -3.47
N PHE A 74 10.48 2.62 -2.89
CA PHE A 74 10.48 1.37 -3.65
C PHE A 74 9.34 1.36 -4.68
N HIS A 75 8.14 1.79 -4.28
CA HIS A 75 7.00 1.86 -5.18
C HIS A 75 7.24 2.79 -6.37
N LEU A 76 7.74 3.99 -6.10
CA LEU A 76 8.03 4.94 -7.17
C LEU A 76 9.09 4.43 -8.12
N GLN A 77 10.13 3.79 -7.60
CA GLN A 77 11.24 3.28 -8.39
C GLN A 77 10.86 2.07 -9.24
N ASN A 78 10.05 1.16 -8.69
CA ASN A 78 9.76 -0.12 -9.33
C ASN A 78 8.39 -0.21 -9.98
N TYR A 79 7.43 0.62 -9.57
CA TYR A 79 6.05 0.55 -10.05
C TYR A 79 5.55 1.86 -10.67
N GLY A 80 6.18 2.99 -10.35
CA GLY A 80 5.68 4.31 -10.72
C GLY A 80 5.59 4.57 -12.22
N HIS A 81 6.27 3.78 -13.04
CA HIS A 81 6.19 3.91 -14.50
C HIS A 81 5.00 3.15 -15.10
N VAL A 82 4.38 2.24 -14.36
CA VAL A 82 3.22 1.46 -14.82
C VAL A 82 1.92 1.85 -14.12
N VAL A 83 2.01 2.42 -12.93
CA VAL A 83 0.83 2.84 -12.15
C VAL A 83 1.02 4.23 -11.58
N THR A 84 -0.10 4.93 -11.41
CA THR A 84 -0.15 6.09 -10.52
C THR A 84 -0.44 5.58 -9.12
N ILE A 85 0.23 6.14 -8.12
CA ILE A 85 0.15 5.64 -6.75
C ILE A 85 -0.17 6.79 -5.81
N THR A 86 -1.17 6.60 -4.95
CA THR A 86 -1.54 7.57 -3.92
C THR A 86 -1.55 6.84 -2.57
N PHE A 87 -0.95 7.44 -1.57
CA PHE A 87 -0.97 6.93 -0.21
C PHE A 87 -1.79 7.86 0.68
N GLU A 88 -2.71 7.28 1.45
CA GLU A 88 -3.56 8.04 2.36
C GLU A 88 -3.44 7.47 3.77
N PRO A 89 -3.07 8.29 4.76
CA PRO A 89 -3.11 7.82 6.15
C PRO A 89 -4.56 7.65 6.59
N LEU A 90 -4.82 6.57 7.29
CA LEU A 90 -6.15 6.25 7.79
C LEU A 90 -6.14 6.27 9.32
N TRP A 91 -7.29 6.58 9.91
CA TRP A 91 -7.47 6.47 11.34
C TRP A 91 -8.75 5.68 11.63
N ASP A 92 -8.75 4.99 12.76
CA ASP A 92 -9.87 4.14 13.15
C ASP A 92 -11.01 4.99 13.71
N MET A 93 -11.98 5.28 12.87
CA MET A 93 -13.14 6.09 13.25
C MET A 93 -14.04 5.36 14.26
N ASP A 94 -14.13 4.05 14.15
CA ASP A 94 -14.96 3.27 15.09
C ASP A 94 -14.43 3.42 16.50
N SER A 95 -13.14 3.27 16.70
CA SER A 95 -12.53 3.45 18.02
C SER A 95 -12.66 4.89 18.53
N ALA A 96 -12.42 5.87 17.63
CA ALA A 96 -12.51 7.27 18.00
C ALA A 96 -13.92 7.68 18.41
N PHE A 97 -14.94 7.11 17.75
CA PHE A 97 -16.34 7.47 17.97
C PHE A 97 -17.09 6.59 18.98
N ALA A 98 -16.45 5.51 19.45
CA ALA A 98 -17.11 4.59 20.39
C ALA A 98 -17.71 5.30 21.61
N PRO A 99 -17.00 6.24 22.30
CA PRO A 99 -17.60 6.94 23.44
C PRO A 99 -18.84 7.74 23.07
N MET A 100 -18.87 8.31 21.88
CA MET A 100 -20.00 9.09 21.39
C MET A 100 -21.21 8.19 21.10
N VAL A 101 -20.95 7.04 20.46
CA VAL A 101 -21.99 6.05 20.19
C VAL A 101 -22.55 5.52 21.51
N ASP A 102 -21.69 5.23 22.48
CA ASP A 102 -22.11 4.70 23.78
C ASP A 102 -23.02 5.65 24.52
N SER A 103 -22.89 6.96 24.30
CA SER A 103 -23.76 7.95 24.95
C SER A 103 -25.22 7.86 24.50
N PHE A 104 -25.50 7.19 23.40
CA PHE A 104 -26.88 6.99 22.88
C PHE A 104 -27.48 5.63 23.20
N ARG A 105 -26.75 4.81 23.92
CA ARG A 105 -27.25 3.44 24.29
C ARG A 105 -28.20 3.43 25.48
#